data_084bb60a4c010f900c760b804d9fc3dc
#
_entry.id   084bb60a4c010f900c760b804d9fc3dc
#
_cell.length_a   1.000
_cell.length_b   1.000
_cell.length_c   1.000
_cell.angle_alpha   90.00
_cell.angle_beta   90.00
_cell.angle_gamma   90.00
#
_symmetry.space_group_name_H-M   'P 1'
#
loop_
_entity.id
_entity.type
_entity.pdbx_description
1 polymer ?
#
loop_
_entity_poly.entity_id
_entity_poly.type
_entity_poly.pdbx_seq_one_letter_code
_entity_poly.pdbx_strand_id
1 'polypeptide(L)'
;MTYVAAIQMVSTDTVSKNLELSEKLIEEAAAKKAKLITLPENFPLMGKRDEDRLAITEPFDDGPLQLFLSEQSKRYKVWLLGGTIPLLSDDPDKVFATSLLFNPNGECAARYDKIHLFDVVLDENDGESYRESKTFKSGNDVIVAQTEIGNIGLSVCYDLRFPEMYRKMHNENVQIITAPSAFTATTGKAHWKTLLKTRAIENLCYLVASNQGGVHANGRETWGHSMIVDPWGEILAEVTEETGIAIAKLDIEKQTKLRKRFPVLTHKKLD
;
A
#
# COMPACT_ATOMS: atom_id res chain seq x y z
N MET A 1 14.24 8.60 -15.07
CA MET A 1 14.46 8.46 -13.61
C MET A 1 13.35 9.19 -12.86
N THR A 2 12.63 8.51 -11.96
CA THR A 2 11.40 8.98 -11.33
C THR A 2 11.55 8.95 -9.80
N TYR A 3 11.17 10.01 -9.09
CA TYR A 3 11.08 9.99 -7.64
C TYR A 3 9.74 9.41 -7.21
N VAL A 4 9.75 8.55 -6.19
CA VAL A 4 8.55 7.99 -5.55
C VAL A 4 8.60 8.21 -4.05
N ALA A 5 7.44 8.25 -3.41
CA ALA A 5 7.31 8.50 -1.98
C ALA A 5 6.38 7.47 -1.33
N ALA A 6 6.83 6.91 -0.21
CA ALA A 6 6.03 6.12 0.70
C ALA A 6 5.76 6.94 1.97
N ILE A 7 4.51 7.28 2.20
CA ILE A 7 4.06 8.06 3.36
C ILE A 7 3.83 7.13 4.55
N GLN A 8 4.31 7.53 5.73
CA GLN A 8 3.99 6.92 7.01
C GLN A 8 3.10 7.85 7.82
N MET A 9 2.04 7.30 8.39
CA MET A 9 1.08 8.02 9.22
C MET A 9 0.84 7.29 10.54
N VAL A 10 0.36 8.04 11.53
CA VAL A 10 -0.32 7.52 12.71
C VAL A 10 -1.78 7.99 12.62
N SER A 11 -2.58 7.24 11.86
CA SER A 11 -3.99 7.62 11.65
C SER A 11 -4.78 7.49 12.95
N THR A 12 -5.63 8.48 13.19
CA THR A 12 -6.49 8.60 14.38
C THR A 12 -7.90 8.06 14.10
N ASP A 13 -8.77 8.16 15.11
CA ASP A 13 -10.20 7.88 15.01
C ASP A 13 -11.04 9.07 14.42
N THR A 14 -10.36 10.05 13.83
CA THR A 14 -10.99 11.26 13.27
C THR A 14 -10.59 11.45 11.81
N VAL A 15 -11.55 11.24 10.89
CA VAL A 15 -11.30 11.31 9.44
C VAL A 15 -10.70 12.65 9.03
N SER A 16 -11.28 13.79 9.45
CA SER A 16 -10.81 15.12 9.04
C SER A 16 -9.34 15.35 9.41
N LYS A 17 -8.91 14.96 10.60
CA LYS A 17 -7.50 15.06 11.03
C LYS A 17 -6.56 14.21 10.17
N ASN A 18 -7.02 13.03 9.79
CA ASN A 18 -6.24 12.13 8.95
C ASN A 18 -6.13 12.65 7.51
N LEU A 19 -7.18 13.25 6.96
CA LEU A 19 -7.14 13.88 5.64
C LEU A 19 -6.23 15.12 5.65
N GLU A 20 -6.30 15.98 6.67
CA GLU A 20 -5.39 17.13 6.85
C GLU A 20 -3.92 16.70 6.90
N LEU A 21 -3.61 15.64 7.67
CA LEU A 21 -2.27 15.09 7.75
C LEU A 21 -1.83 14.50 6.40
N SER A 22 -2.73 13.77 5.73
CA SER A 22 -2.46 13.20 4.40
C SER A 22 -2.15 14.28 3.38
N GLU A 23 -2.97 15.37 3.33
CA GLU A 23 -2.76 16.49 2.43
C GLU A 23 -1.38 17.13 2.65
N LYS A 24 -1.00 17.42 3.90
CA LYS A 24 0.31 17.97 4.25
C LYS A 24 1.46 17.08 3.76
N LEU A 25 1.37 15.77 4.00
CA LEU A 25 2.44 14.84 3.61
C LEU A 25 2.51 14.63 2.09
N ILE A 26 1.36 14.65 1.40
CA ILE A 26 1.30 14.61 -0.07
C ILE A 26 1.95 15.88 -0.66
N GLU A 27 1.61 17.06 -0.12
CA GLU A 27 2.21 18.34 -0.54
C GLU A 27 3.74 18.31 -0.37
N GLU A 28 4.23 17.85 0.79
CA GLU A 28 5.65 17.74 1.07
C GLU A 28 6.36 16.76 0.11
N ALA A 29 5.75 15.59 -0.18
CA ALA A 29 6.28 14.62 -1.13
C ALA A 29 6.33 15.21 -2.55
N ALA A 30 5.27 15.91 -2.97
CA ALA A 30 5.19 16.55 -4.28
C ALA A 30 6.23 17.68 -4.42
N ALA A 31 6.44 18.50 -3.38
CA ALA A 31 7.49 19.53 -3.35
C ALA A 31 8.90 18.93 -3.52
N LYS A 32 9.11 17.70 -3.05
CA LYS A 32 10.33 16.91 -3.26
C LYS A 32 10.35 16.18 -4.62
N LYS A 33 9.42 16.53 -5.54
CA LYS A 33 9.33 16.03 -6.93
C LYS A 33 8.92 14.55 -7.05
N ALA A 34 8.27 13.98 -6.05
CA ALA A 34 7.68 12.65 -6.19
C ALA A 34 6.65 12.64 -7.33
N LYS A 35 6.67 11.58 -8.15
CA LYS A 35 5.72 11.33 -9.24
C LYS A 35 4.75 10.20 -8.91
N LEU A 36 5.10 9.33 -7.98
CA LEU A 36 4.20 8.39 -7.33
C LEU A 36 4.27 8.64 -5.84
N ILE A 37 3.11 8.78 -5.21
CA ILE A 37 2.95 8.93 -3.76
C ILE A 37 2.00 7.85 -3.28
N THR A 38 2.36 7.14 -2.21
CA THR A 38 1.51 6.09 -1.64
C THR A 38 1.16 6.44 -0.19
N LEU A 39 -0.12 6.30 0.16
CA LEU A 39 -0.63 6.42 1.53
C LEU A 39 -0.69 5.03 2.18
N PRO A 40 -0.67 4.90 3.51
CA PRO A 40 -0.75 3.62 4.19
C PRO A 40 -2.18 3.03 4.20
N GLU A 41 -2.29 1.73 4.47
CA GLU A 41 -3.56 1.05 4.70
C GLU A 41 -4.35 1.75 5.82
N ASN A 42 -5.68 1.87 5.66
CA ASN A 42 -6.58 2.54 6.59
C ASN A 42 -6.21 4.00 6.88
N PHE A 43 -5.59 4.70 5.92
CA PHE A 43 -5.16 6.08 6.11
C PHE A 43 -6.28 7.02 6.59
N PRO A 44 -7.57 6.87 6.17
CA PRO A 44 -8.59 7.83 6.56
C PRO A 44 -9.11 7.58 7.98
N LEU A 45 -8.97 6.34 8.52
CA LEU A 45 -9.52 6.02 9.83
C LEU A 45 -8.88 4.79 10.46
N MET A 46 -8.23 4.97 11.60
CA MET A 46 -7.88 3.90 12.55
C MET A 46 -8.79 4.03 13.77
N GLY A 47 -10.02 3.49 13.64
CA GLY A 47 -11.08 3.59 14.64
C GLY A 47 -10.78 2.79 15.92
N LYS A 48 -11.64 2.97 16.92
CA LYS A 48 -11.58 2.20 18.18
C LYS A 48 -11.98 0.74 18.00
N ARG A 49 -12.84 0.48 17.02
CA ARG A 49 -13.29 -0.86 16.62
C ARG A 49 -13.14 -0.99 15.10
N ASP A 50 -13.01 -2.23 14.64
CA ASP A 50 -12.88 -2.50 13.20
C ASP A 50 -14.16 -2.10 12.41
N GLU A 51 -15.31 -2.22 13.05
CA GLU A 51 -16.61 -1.84 12.48
C GLU A 51 -16.76 -0.32 12.26
N ASP A 52 -15.96 0.52 12.93
CA ASP A 52 -16.02 1.98 12.76
C ASP A 52 -15.78 2.40 11.30
N ARG A 53 -15.07 1.57 10.52
CA ARG A 53 -14.83 1.79 9.09
C ARG A 53 -16.09 1.69 8.25
N LEU A 54 -17.10 0.95 8.70
CA LEU A 54 -18.39 0.87 8.00
C LEU A 54 -19.09 2.22 7.90
N ALA A 55 -18.87 3.11 8.88
CA ALA A 55 -19.47 4.44 8.91
C ALA A 55 -18.93 5.41 7.83
N ILE A 56 -17.78 5.08 7.20
CA ILE A 56 -17.15 5.88 6.15
C ILE A 56 -17.12 5.15 4.81
N THR A 57 -17.96 4.12 4.66
CA THR A 57 -18.03 3.33 3.43
C THR A 57 -18.64 4.15 2.29
N GLU A 58 -18.05 4.06 1.12
CA GLU A 58 -18.47 4.76 -0.10
C GLU A 58 -18.85 3.76 -1.20
N PRO A 59 -19.78 4.09 -2.10
CA PRO A 59 -19.90 3.39 -3.37
C PRO A 59 -18.67 3.70 -4.25
N PHE A 60 -18.35 2.82 -5.19
CA PHE A 60 -17.27 3.10 -6.14
C PHE A 60 -17.65 4.27 -7.06
N ASP A 61 -16.68 5.13 -7.37
CA ASP A 61 -16.77 6.37 -8.15
C ASP A 61 -17.62 7.49 -7.50
N ASP A 62 -18.03 7.34 -6.23
CA ASP A 62 -18.78 8.37 -5.52
C ASP A 62 -18.40 8.36 -4.03
N GLY A 63 -18.04 9.52 -3.50
CA GLY A 63 -17.76 9.69 -2.08
C GLY A 63 -16.63 10.67 -1.76
N PRO A 64 -16.64 11.21 -0.54
CA PRO A 64 -15.69 12.25 -0.13
C PRO A 64 -14.23 11.79 -0.06
N LEU A 65 -13.95 10.50 0.27
CA LEU A 65 -12.57 9.99 0.32
C LEU A 65 -11.99 9.85 -1.09
N GLN A 66 -12.80 9.36 -2.03
CA GLN A 66 -12.41 9.26 -3.44
C GLN A 66 -12.22 10.63 -4.06
N LEU A 67 -13.12 11.57 -3.77
CA LEU A 67 -13.00 12.97 -4.21
C LEU A 67 -11.70 13.58 -3.68
N PHE A 68 -11.40 13.43 -2.38
CA PHE A 68 -10.15 13.88 -1.78
C PHE A 68 -8.92 13.36 -2.56
N LEU A 69 -8.85 12.04 -2.81
CA LEU A 69 -7.72 11.43 -3.52
C LEU A 69 -7.60 11.97 -4.95
N SER A 70 -8.71 12.10 -5.66
CA SER A 70 -8.79 12.69 -7.02
C SER A 70 -8.26 14.13 -7.02
N GLU A 71 -8.74 14.98 -6.10
CA GLU A 71 -8.32 16.38 -6.01
C GLU A 71 -6.83 16.52 -5.67
N GLN A 72 -6.31 15.71 -4.73
CA GLN A 72 -4.90 15.74 -4.36
C GLN A 72 -4.00 15.31 -5.53
N SER A 73 -4.34 14.20 -6.22
CA SER A 73 -3.57 13.74 -7.37
C SER A 73 -3.52 14.77 -8.50
N LYS A 74 -4.67 15.41 -8.80
CA LYS A 74 -4.81 16.47 -9.80
C LYS A 74 -4.06 17.75 -9.41
N ARG A 75 -4.19 18.18 -8.16
CA ARG A 75 -3.58 19.41 -7.63
C ARG A 75 -2.06 19.36 -7.74
N TYR A 76 -1.47 18.23 -7.34
CA TYR A 76 -0.01 18.06 -7.33
C TYR A 76 0.56 17.41 -8.60
N LYS A 77 -0.29 17.00 -9.53
CA LYS A 77 0.07 16.30 -10.79
C LYS A 77 0.96 15.09 -10.55
N VAL A 78 0.50 14.21 -9.67
CA VAL A 78 1.17 12.98 -9.25
C VAL A 78 0.26 11.77 -9.43
N TRP A 79 0.85 10.60 -9.60
CA TRP A 79 0.19 9.34 -9.33
C TRP A 79 0.02 9.21 -7.82
N LEU A 80 -1.21 9.01 -7.36
CA LEU A 80 -1.53 8.88 -5.94
C LEU A 80 -2.22 7.54 -5.67
N LEU A 81 -1.57 6.69 -4.88
CA LEU A 81 -2.18 5.48 -4.36
C LEU A 81 -2.79 5.76 -2.99
N GLY A 82 -4.10 5.62 -2.89
CA GLY A 82 -4.90 6.00 -1.75
C GLY A 82 -4.91 4.98 -0.61
N GLY A 83 -3.79 4.32 -0.33
CA GLY A 83 -3.73 3.36 0.79
C GLY A 83 -4.86 2.34 0.71
N THR A 84 -5.77 2.33 1.70
CA THR A 84 -7.08 1.68 1.58
C THR A 84 -8.20 2.55 2.12
N ILE A 85 -9.35 2.47 1.44
CA ILE A 85 -10.66 3.01 1.89
C ILE A 85 -11.70 1.88 1.85
N PRO A 86 -12.74 1.91 2.71
CA PRO A 86 -13.82 0.94 2.63
C PRO A 86 -14.78 1.30 1.49
N LEU A 87 -14.97 0.39 0.54
CA LEU A 87 -15.98 0.50 -0.51
C LEU A 87 -17.07 -0.54 -0.35
N LEU A 88 -18.29 -0.19 -0.78
CA LEU A 88 -19.42 -1.12 -0.81
C LEU A 88 -19.05 -2.38 -1.60
N SER A 89 -19.45 -3.53 -1.06
CA SER A 89 -19.39 -4.81 -1.73
C SER A 89 -20.80 -5.27 -2.16
N ASP A 90 -20.87 -6.39 -2.85
CA ASP A 90 -22.11 -7.08 -3.16
C ASP A 90 -22.69 -7.89 -1.96
N ASP A 91 -21.93 -7.98 -0.86
CA ASP A 91 -22.36 -8.52 0.43
C ASP A 91 -22.87 -7.36 1.31
N PRO A 92 -24.14 -7.34 1.71
CA PRO A 92 -24.71 -6.23 2.47
C PRO A 92 -24.07 -6.05 3.87
N ASP A 93 -23.42 -7.09 4.39
CA ASP A 93 -22.83 -7.09 5.73
C ASP A 93 -21.32 -6.81 5.70
N LYS A 94 -20.71 -6.67 4.50
CA LYS A 94 -19.26 -6.51 4.33
C LYS A 94 -18.90 -5.45 3.31
N VAL A 95 -17.72 -4.92 3.46
CA VAL A 95 -17.12 -3.93 2.55
C VAL A 95 -15.80 -4.46 1.99
N PHE A 96 -15.31 -3.89 0.89
CA PHE A 96 -13.96 -4.12 0.42
C PHE A 96 -12.96 -3.19 1.11
N ALA A 97 -11.78 -3.69 1.45
CA ALA A 97 -10.61 -2.86 1.71
C ALA A 97 -9.97 -2.52 0.37
N THR A 98 -10.30 -1.36 -0.18
CA THR A 98 -9.97 -1.00 -1.56
C THR A 98 -8.83 0.00 -1.63
N SER A 99 -7.83 -0.31 -2.46
CA SER A 99 -6.76 0.59 -2.85
C SER A 99 -7.03 1.15 -4.24
N LEU A 100 -7.08 2.48 -4.36
CA LEU A 100 -7.34 3.18 -5.61
C LEU A 100 -6.09 3.92 -6.07
N LEU A 101 -5.74 3.79 -7.34
CA LEU A 101 -4.65 4.54 -7.98
C LEU A 101 -5.23 5.65 -8.86
N PHE A 102 -4.98 6.89 -8.48
CA PHE A 102 -5.36 8.07 -9.25
C PHE A 102 -4.20 8.57 -10.11
N ASN A 103 -4.51 8.94 -11.37
CA ASN A 103 -3.54 9.52 -12.28
C ASN A 103 -3.37 11.05 -12.03
N PRO A 104 -2.38 11.72 -12.66
CA PRO A 104 -2.14 13.15 -12.49
C PRO A 104 -3.28 14.09 -12.96
N ASN A 105 -4.33 13.56 -13.60
CA ASN A 105 -5.52 14.31 -13.98
C ASN A 105 -6.65 14.18 -12.96
N GLY A 106 -6.48 13.34 -11.92
CA GLY A 106 -7.50 13.06 -10.92
C GLY A 106 -8.46 11.92 -11.29
N GLU A 107 -8.16 11.15 -12.34
CA GLU A 107 -8.97 10.02 -12.78
C GLU A 107 -8.52 8.74 -12.07
N CYS A 108 -9.47 7.90 -11.63
CA CYS A 108 -9.17 6.58 -11.08
C CYS A 108 -8.68 5.65 -12.20
N ALA A 109 -7.40 5.35 -12.20
CA ALA A 109 -6.75 4.52 -13.23
C ALA A 109 -6.77 3.03 -12.89
N ALA A 110 -6.85 2.66 -11.60
CA ALA A 110 -6.93 1.27 -11.16
C ALA A 110 -7.58 1.15 -9.79
N ARG A 111 -8.31 0.04 -9.60
CA ARG A 111 -8.92 -0.38 -8.34
C ARG A 111 -8.41 -1.76 -7.98
N TYR A 112 -7.99 -1.93 -6.74
CA TYR A 112 -7.60 -3.20 -6.16
C TYR A 112 -8.33 -3.43 -4.85
N ASP A 113 -9.14 -4.47 -4.78
CA ASP A 113 -9.79 -4.93 -3.56
C ASP A 113 -8.88 -6.00 -2.91
N LYS A 114 -8.48 -5.78 -1.68
CA LYS A 114 -7.56 -6.65 -0.94
C LYS A 114 -7.99 -8.11 -1.00
N ILE A 115 -7.10 -8.99 -1.47
CA ILE A 115 -7.39 -10.42 -1.67
C ILE A 115 -7.25 -11.17 -0.34
N HIS A 116 -6.11 -11.00 0.37
CA HIS A 116 -5.81 -11.78 1.55
C HIS A 116 -6.16 -11.00 2.82
N LEU A 117 -7.14 -11.48 3.55
CA LEU A 117 -7.65 -10.87 4.78
C LEU A 117 -6.88 -11.38 6.00
N PHE A 118 -6.62 -10.48 6.95
CA PHE A 118 -5.80 -10.75 8.13
C PHE A 118 -6.61 -11.40 9.25
N ASP A 119 -6.79 -12.72 9.14
CA ASP A 119 -7.44 -13.54 10.16
C ASP A 119 -6.38 -14.37 10.88
N VAL A 120 -5.90 -13.87 12.00
CA VAL A 120 -4.79 -14.49 12.75
C VAL A 120 -4.97 -14.38 14.25
N VAL A 121 -4.37 -15.34 14.96
CA VAL A 121 -4.16 -15.31 16.41
C VAL A 121 -2.65 -15.27 16.63
N LEU A 122 -2.15 -14.20 17.22
CA LEU A 122 -0.71 -13.98 17.41
C LEU A 122 -0.23 -14.42 18.82
N ASP A 123 -1.13 -14.53 19.78
CA ASP A 123 -0.84 -15.01 21.13
C ASP A 123 -1.98 -15.93 21.61
N GLU A 124 -1.63 -17.11 22.12
CA GLU A 124 -2.59 -18.11 22.61
C GLU A 124 -3.20 -17.75 23.96
N ASN A 125 -2.63 -16.80 24.71
CA ASN A 125 -3.01 -16.43 26.09
C ASN A 125 -3.79 -15.10 26.14
N ASP A 126 -4.88 -14.96 25.38
CA ASP A 126 -5.71 -13.73 25.25
C ASP A 126 -4.99 -12.54 24.65
N GLY A 127 -3.98 -12.81 23.83
CA GLY A 127 -3.22 -11.81 23.14
C GLY A 127 -3.89 -11.28 21.88
N GLU A 128 -3.06 -10.80 21.03
CA GLU A 128 -3.41 -10.09 19.80
C GLU A 128 -4.09 -11.02 18.80
N SER A 129 -5.39 -10.85 18.54
CA SER A 129 -6.14 -11.59 17.52
C SER A 129 -6.89 -10.66 16.57
N TYR A 130 -6.97 -11.06 15.31
CA TYR A 130 -7.60 -10.29 14.23
C TYR A 130 -8.52 -11.18 13.41
N ARG A 131 -9.67 -10.64 13.00
CA ARG A 131 -10.64 -11.30 12.13
C ARG A 131 -11.16 -10.30 11.10
N GLU A 132 -10.30 -9.92 10.17
CA GLU A 132 -10.62 -8.93 9.13
C GLU A 132 -11.80 -9.39 8.26
N SER A 133 -11.93 -10.70 8.01
CA SER A 133 -13.03 -11.30 7.24
C SER A 133 -14.41 -11.12 7.87
N LYS A 134 -14.48 -10.70 9.15
CA LYS A 134 -15.76 -10.37 9.78
C LYS A 134 -16.40 -9.11 9.17
N THR A 135 -15.56 -8.14 8.80
CA THR A 135 -16.00 -6.82 8.29
C THR A 135 -15.74 -6.67 6.80
N PHE A 136 -14.68 -7.31 6.30
CA PHE A 136 -14.26 -7.16 4.90
C PHE A 136 -14.54 -8.40 4.08
N LYS A 137 -14.84 -8.17 2.80
CA LYS A 137 -14.92 -9.18 1.75
C LYS A 137 -13.59 -9.24 1.00
N SER A 138 -13.13 -10.46 0.70
CA SER A 138 -11.95 -10.69 -0.14
C SER A 138 -12.21 -10.27 -1.59
N GLY A 139 -11.25 -9.56 -2.19
CA GLY A 139 -11.17 -9.40 -3.64
C GLY A 139 -10.68 -10.67 -4.33
N ASN A 140 -10.62 -10.64 -5.67
CA ASN A 140 -10.24 -11.81 -6.48
C ASN A 140 -9.20 -11.50 -7.56
N ASP A 141 -9.01 -10.23 -7.91
CA ASP A 141 -8.24 -9.84 -9.09
C ASP A 141 -6.85 -9.31 -8.71
N VAL A 142 -5.83 -9.82 -9.38
CA VAL A 142 -4.48 -9.25 -9.35
C VAL A 142 -4.42 -8.09 -10.33
N ILE A 143 -4.06 -6.91 -9.87
CA ILE A 143 -4.10 -5.67 -10.64
C ILE A 143 -2.69 -5.14 -10.91
N VAL A 144 -2.40 -4.88 -12.17
CA VAL A 144 -1.21 -4.15 -12.63
C VAL A 144 -1.65 -2.98 -13.51
N ALA A 145 -1.44 -1.76 -13.04
CA ALA A 145 -1.74 -0.54 -13.78
C ALA A 145 -0.57 -0.17 -14.71
N GLN A 146 -0.86 0.08 -15.98
CA GLN A 146 0.11 0.61 -16.94
C GLN A 146 0.21 2.12 -16.80
N THR A 147 1.41 2.64 -16.55
CA THR A 147 1.66 4.07 -16.38
C THR A 147 2.93 4.51 -17.10
N GLU A 148 3.07 5.81 -17.34
CA GLU A 148 4.28 6.37 -17.95
C GLU A 148 5.53 6.29 -17.03
N ILE A 149 5.34 6.03 -15.75
CA ILE A 149 6.45 5.87 -14.78
C ILE A 149 6.87 4.42 -14.57
N GLY A 150 6.17 3.47 -15.21
CA GLY A 150 6.36 2.02 -15.12
C GLY A 150 5.07 1.30 -14.76
N ASN A 151 5.00 -0.01 -14.97
CA ASN A 151 3.85 -0.82 -14.61
C ASN A 151 3.80 -1.03 -13.10
N ILE A 152 2.69 -0.64 -12.46
CA ILE A 152 2.51 -0.62 -11.01
C ILE A 152 1.60 -1.78 -10.59
N GLY A 153 2.12 -2.75 -9.85
CA GLY A 153 1.36 -3.81 -9.21
C GLY A 153 0.79 -3.34 -7.86
N LEU A 154 -0.50 -3.58 -7.64
CA LEU A 154 -1.20 -3.19 -6.43
C LEU A 154 -1.28 -4.39 -5.46
N SER A 155 -0.89 -4.18 -4.22
CA SER A 155 -1.06 -5.13 -3.12
C SER A 155 -1.29 -4.38 -1.82
N VAL A 156 -1.82 -5.05 -0.79
CA VAL A 156 -2.12 -4.46 0.52
C VAL A 156 -1.67 -5.39 1.64
N CYS A 157 -0.76 -4.92 2.49
CA CYS A 157 -0.46 -5.47 3.82
C CYS A 157 -0.24 -6.99 3.86
N TYR A 158 -1.26 -7.75 4.25
CA TYR A 158 -1.19 -9.20 4.42
C TYR A 158 -0.86 -9.95 3.13
N ASP A 159 -1.15 -9.36 1.96
CA ASP A 159 -0.76 -9.89 0.65
C ASP A 159 0.74 -10.16 0.56
N LEU A 160 1.57 -9.42 1.31
CA LEU A 160 3.03 -9.64 1.36
C LEU A 160 3.43 -11.07 1.74
N ARG A 161 2.54 -11.86 2.34
CA ARG A 161 2.83 -13.25 2.73
C ARG A 161 2.57 -14.27 1.63
N PHE A 162 1.97 -13.85 0.51
CA PHE A 162 1.50 -14.75 -0.56
C PHE A 162 2.28 -14.50 -1.86
N PRO A 163 3.43 -15.19 -2.06
CA PRO A 163 4.31 -14.99 -3.21
C PRO A 163 3.63 -15.25 -4.55
N GLU A 164 2.59 -16.07 -4.58
CA GLU A 164 1.83 -16.44 -5.77
C GLU A 164 1.22 -15.22 -6.46
N MET A 165 0.72 -14.26 -5.68
CA MET A 165 0.14 -13.03 -6.18
C MET A 165 1.18 -12.21 -6.96
N TYR A 166 2.38 -12.05 -6.40
CA TYR A 166 3.47 -11.29 -7.01
C TYR A 166 4.02 -11.97 -8.26
N ARG A 167 4.01 -13.31 -8.29
CA ARG A 167 4.36 -14.07 -9.48
C ARG A 167 3.35 -13.89 -10.61
N LYS A 168 2.06 -13.76 -10.31
CA LYS A 168 1.03 -13.43 -11.32
C LYS A 168 1.25 -12.04 -11.89
N MET A 169 1.61 -11.03 -11.08
CA MET A 169 1.93 -9.67 -11.55
C MET A 169 3.08 -9.65 -12.57
N HIS A 170 4.00 -10.61 -12.51
CA HIS A 170 5.11 -10.69 -13.46
C HIS A 170 4.62 -10.86 -14.91
N ASN A 171 3.53 -11.57 -15.14
CA ASN A 171 2.95 -11.78 -16.47
C ASN A 171 2.53 -10.45 -17.11
N GLU A 172 2.22 -9.44 -16.30
CA GLU A 172 1.88 -8.07 -16.72
C GLU A 172 3.11 -7.13 -16.76
N ASN A 173 4.33 -7.70 -16.73
CA ASN A 173 5.58 -6.96 -16.73
C ASN A 173 5.65 -5.88 -15.64
N VAL A 174 5.21 -6.19 -14.41
CA VAL A 174 5.28 -5.28 -13.27
C VAL A 174 6.71 -4.78 -13.01
N GLN A 175 6.87 -3.51 -12.72
CA GLN A 175 8.16 -2.87 -12.46
C GLN A 175 8.23 -2.26 -11.07
N ILE A 176 7.11 -1.77 -10.57
CA ILE A 176 6.93 -1.18 -9.25
C ILE A 176 5.81 -1.94 -8.55
N ILE A 177 6.02 -2.39 -7.35
CA ILE A 177 4.99 -3.00 -6.51
C ILE A 177 4.71 -2.04 -5.36
N THR A 178 3.44 -1.80 -5.07
CA THR A 178 3.02 -1.00 -3.92
C THR A 178 2.43 -1.88 -2.84
N ALA A 179 2.69 -1.54 -1.57
CA ALA A 179 2.20 -2.30 -0.43
C ALA A 179 1.79 -1.37 0.74
N PRO A 180 0.66 -0.63 0.59
CA PRO A 180 0.04 0.03 1.72
C PRO A 180 -0.23 -0.96 2.85
N SER A 181 0.10 -0.60 4.09
CA SER A 181 0.07 -1.55 5.20
C SER A 181 -0.28 -0.88 6.53
N ALA A 182 -0.77 -1.71 7.46
CA ALA A 182 -0.91 -1.42 8.87
C ALA A 182 -0.40 -2.64 9.69
N PHE A 183 0.85 -3.03 9.44
CA PHE A 183 1.49 -4.15 10.13
C PHE A 183 1.53 -3.93 11.62
N THR A 184 1.15 -4.93 12.41
CA THR A 184 1.28 -4.87 13.87
C THR A 184 2.74 -4.74 14.27
N ALA A 185 3.03 -4.13 15.42
CA ALA A 185 4.40 -4.04 15.93
C ALA A 185 5.04 -5.42 16.07
N THR A 186 4.28 -6.41 16.57
CA THR A 186 4.73 -7.81 16.75
C THR A 186 5.20 -8.44 15.44
N THR A 187 4.35 -8.47 14.42
CA THR A 187 4.71 -9.10 13.14
C THR A 187 5.63 -8.22 12.29
N GLY A 188 5.53 -6.90 12.45
CA GLY A 188 6.36 -5.95 11.74
C GLY A 188 7.83 -6.09 12.11
N LYS A 189 8.13 -6.11 13.40
CA LYS A 189 9.49 -6.32 13.93
C LYS A 189 10.14 -7.59 13.38
N ALA A 190 9.37 -8.67 13.28
CA ALA A 190 9.89 -9.97 12.85
C ALA A 190 9.96 -10.14 11.34
N HIS A 191 8.99 -9.61 10.57
CA HIS A 191 8.77 -10.02 9.19
C HIS A 191 8.84 -8.89 8.16
N TRP A 192 8.48 -7.63 8.52
CA TRP A 192 8.27 -6.53 7.59
C TRP A 192 9.41 -6.34 6.60
N LYS A 193 10.58 -6.03 7.11
CA LYS A 193 11.78 -5.77 6.30
C LYS A 193 12.17 -6.98 5.43
N THR A 194 12.09 -8.17 5.99
CA THR A 194 12.43 -9.42 5.28
C THR A 194 11.46 -9.67 4.13
N LEU A 195 10.15 -9.57 4.37
CA LEU A 195 9.14 -9.79 3.33
C LEU A 195 9.30 -8.79 2.19
N LEU A 196 9.43 -7.50 2.49
CA LEU A 196 9.58 -6.46 1.46
C LEU A 196 10.82 -6.71 0.59
N LYS A 197 11.97 -6.98 1.21
CA LYS A 197 13.19 -7.32 0.47
C LYS A 197 13.03 -8.57 -0.39
N THR A 198 12.37 -9.59 0.16
CA THR A 198 12.12 -10.85 -0.58
C THR A 198 11.23 -10.59 -1.79
N ARG A 199 10.12 -9.86 -1.65
CA ARG A 199 9.22 -9.52 -2.77
C ARG A 199 9.95 -8.70 -3.84
N ALA A 200 10.81 -7.77 -3.44
CA ALA A 200 11.62 -7.01 -4.38
C ALA A 200 12.62 -7.89 -5.15
N ILE A 201 13.38 -8.72 -4.45
CA ILE A 201 14.43 -9.58 -5.01
C ILE A 201 13.86 -10.64 -5.95
N GLU A 202 12.86 -11.40 -5.49
CA GLU A 202 12.32 -12.55 -6.26
C GLU A 202 11.59 -12.13 -7.53
N ASN A 203 11.05 -10.89 -7.58
CA ASN A 203 10.33 -10.35 -8.73
C ASN A 203 11.15 -9.33 -9.51
N LEU A 204 12.38 -9.02 -9.08
CA LEU A 204 13.24 -7.98 -9.64
C LEU A 204 12.49 -6.67 -9.87
N CYS A 205 11.69 -6.25 -8.85
CA CYS A 205 10.85 -5.05 -8.85
C CYS A 205 11.32 -4.06 -7.78
N TYR A 206 11.01 -2.79 -8.02
CA TYR A 206 10.97 -1.83 -6.92
C TYR A 206 9.77 -2.11 -6.03
N LEU A 207 9.91 -1.93 -4.73
CA LEU A 207 8.82 -2.03 -3.77
C LEU A 207 8.67 -0.70 -3.03
N VAL A 208 7.45 -0.14 -3.03
CA VAL A 208 7.08 1.10 -2.36
C VAL A 208 6.05 0.75 -1.29
N ALA A 209 6.47 0.75 -0.03
CA ALA A 209 5.66 0.27 1.08
C ALA A 209 5.40 1.37 2.11
N SER A 210 4.17 1.87 2.13
CA SER A 210 3.66 2.81 3.12
C SER A 210 3.04 2.05 4.27
N ASN A 211 3.40 2.36 5.51
CA ASN A 211 2.89 1.65 6.67
C ASN A 211 2.34 2.63 7.72
N GLN A 212 1.34 2.20 8.48
CA GLN A 212 0.95 2.89 9.69
C GLN A 212 2.04 2.71 10.76
N GLY A 213 2.31 3.75 11.55
CA GLY A 213 3.28 3.74 12.65
C GLY A 213 2.67 4.20 13.97
N GLY A 214 3.33 3.84 15.09
CA GLY A 214 2.93 4.31 16.42
C GLY A 214 1.70 3.64 17.02
N VAL A 215 1.12 4.30 18.03
CA VAL A 215 -0.02 3.79 18.81
C VAL A 215 -1.31 4.50 18.39
N HIS A 216 -2.33 3.71 18.05
CA HIS A 216 -3.64 4.21 17.60
C HIS A 216 -4.66 4.33 18.73
N ALA A 217 -5.83 4.95 18.46
CA ALA A 217 -6.87 5.26 19.43
C ALA A 217 -7.43 4.01 20.19
N ASN A 218 -7.32 2.83 19.58
CA ASN A 218 -7.73 1.55 20.21
C ASN A 218 -6.60 0.86 21.00
N GLY A 219 -5.43 1.50 21.13
CA GLY A 219 -4.26 0.92 21.79
C GLY A 219 -3.43 -0.02 20.90
N ARG A 220 -3.87 -0.29 19.65
CA ARG A 220 -3.08 -1.07 18.70
C ARG A 220 -1.80 -0.32 18.34
N GLU A 221 -0.68 -1.02 18.41
CA GLU A 221 0.61 -0.51 17.94
C GLU A 221 0.94 -1.07 16.55
N THR A 222 1.30 -0.18 15.63
CA THR A 222 1.75 -0.54 14.28
C THR A 222 3.23 -0.23 14.09
N TRP A 223 3.87 -1.02 13.22
CA TRP A 223 5.33 -1.10 13.14
C TRP A 223 5.99 0.13 12.52
N GLY A 224 5.30 0.86 11.64
CA GLY A 224 5.93 1.92 10.87
C GLY A 224 6.95 1.39 9.86
N HIS A 225 8.11 2.02 9.80
CA HIS A 225 9.18 1.65 8.88
C HIS A 225 8.75 1.60 7.41
N SER A 226 7.95 2.61 6.99
CA SER A 226 7.65 2.80 5.56
C SER A 226 8.94 2.88 4.77
N MET A 227 9.06 2.14 3.67
CA MET A 227 10.32 2.06 2.95
C MET A 227 10.17 1.86 1.45
N ILE A 228 11.26 2.15 0.75
CA ILE A 228 11.41 1.88 -0.69
C ILE A 228 12.60 0.94 -0.85
N VAL A 229 12.36 -0.19 -1.53
CA VAL A 229 13.38 -1.23 -1.77
C VAL A 229 13.61 -1.36 -3.27
N ASP A 230 14.88 -1.51 -3.67
CA ASP A 230 15.25 -1.71 -5.06
C ASP A 230 15.16 -3.18 -5.50
N PRO A 231 15.24 -3.47 -6.82
CA PRO A 231 15.18 -4.84 -7.34
C PRO A 231 16.27 -5.80 -6.85
N TRP A 232 17.32 -5.29 -6.20
CA TRP A 232 18.40 -6.08 -5.61
C TRP A 232 18.24 -6.29 -4.11
N GLY A 233 17.18 -5.71 -3.51
CA GLY A 233 16.87 -5.79 -2.09
C GLY A 233 17.57 -4.73 -1.23
N GLU A 234 18.16 -3.70 -1.86
CA GLU A 234 18.71 -2.56 -1.14
C GLU A 234 17.59 -1.61 -0.70
N ILE A 235 17.61 -1.18 0.55
CA ILE A 235 16.70 -0.17 1.07
C ILE A 235 17.19 1.20 0.61
N LEU A 236 16.44 1.85 -0.26
CA LEU A 236 16.78 3.16 -0.80
C LEU A 236 16.37 4.31 0.13
N ALA A 237 15.29 4.13 0.87
CA ALA A 237 14.80 5.08 1.88
C ALA A 237 13.93 4.34 2.90
N GLU A 238 13.94 4.80 4.15
CA GLU A 238 13.14 4.25 5.25
C GLU A 238 12.73 5.39 6.20
N VAL A 239 11.49 5.36 6.70
CA VAL A 239 11.02 6.25 7.77
C VAL A 239 11.25 5.54 9.10
N THR A 240 11.94 6.18 10.04
CA THR A 240 12.22 5.65 11.39
C THR A 240 11.43 6.34 12.49
N GLU A 241 10.78 7.46 12.16
CA GLU A 241 9.90 8.23 13.03
C GLU A 241 8.45 7.70 12.96
N GLU A 242 7.57 8.16 13.82
CA GLU A 242 6.15 7.79 13.80
C GLU A 242 5.44 8.27 12.53
N THR A 243 5.74 9.47 12.07
CA THR A 243 5.17 10.11 10.88
C THR A 243 6.27 10.64 9.99
N GLY A 244 6.16 10.44 8.67
CA GLY A 244 7.17 10.92 7.74
C GLY A 244 7.02 10.41 6.31
N ILE A 245 8.05 10.64 5.51
CA ILE A 245 8.06 10.34 4.08
C ILE A 245 9.39 9.68 3.71
N ALA A 246 9.37 8.44 3.26
CA ALA A 246 10.49 7.83 2.57
C ALA A 246 10.45 8.23 1.09
N ILE A 247 11.52 8.84 0.57
CA ILE A 247 11.62 9.26 -0.82
C ILE A 247 12.85 8.65 -1.46
N ALA A 248 12.68 8.04 -2.62
CA ALA A 248 13.78 7.49 -3.40
C ALA A 248 13.59 7.72 -4.90
N LYS A 249 14.70 7.64 -5.62
CA LYS A 249 14.75 7.73 -7.07
C LYS A 249 14.77 6.33 -7.67
N LEU A 250 13.84 6.03 -8.55
CA LEU A 250 13.79 4.79 -9.31
C LEU A 250 14.49 4.96 -10.67
N ASP A 251 15.14 3.88 -11.11
CA ASP A 251 15.80 3.80 -12.43
C ASP A 251 15.30 2.54 -13.17
N ILE A 252 14.21 2.70 -13.92
CA ILE A 252 13.57 1.61 -14.68
C ILE A 252 14.49 1.05 -15.78
N GLU A 253 15.38 1.88 -16.35
CA GLU A 253 16.37 1.40 -17.31
C GLU A 253 17.40 0.48 -16.66
N LYS A 254 17.89 0.85 -15.46
CA LYS A 254 18.79 0.00 -14.66
C LYS A 254 18.11 -1.32 -14.32
N GLN A 255 16.84 -1.29 -13.92
CA GLN A 255 16.03 -2.49 -13.66
C GLN A 255 15.92 -3.37 -14.91
N THR A 256 15.62 -2.79 -16.07
CA THR A 256 15.53 -3.53 -17.33
C THR A 256 16.86 -4.18 -17.70
N LYS A 257 17.99 -3.47 -17.52
CA LYS A 257 19.33 -4.04 -17.72
C LYS A 257 19.64 -5.16 -16.74
N LEU A 258 19.21 -5.01 -15.48
CA LEU A 258 19.33 -6.05 -14.45
C LEU A 258 18.58 -7.31 -14.86
N ARG A 259 17.30 -7.20 -15.25
CA ARG A 259 16.46 -8.33 -15.68
C ARG A 259 17.04 -9.08 -16.89
N LYS A 260 17.66 -8.35 -17.83
CA LYS A 260 18.36 -8.98 -18.98
C LYS A 260 19.60 -9.73 -18.55
N ARG A 261 20.38 -9.19 -17.61
CA ARG A 261 21.61 -9.81 -17.12
C ARG A 261 21.37 -10.95 -16.14
N PHE A 262 20.31 -10.86 -15.36
CA PHE A 262 19.89 -11.83 -14.36
C PHE A 262 18.44 -12.29 -14.62
N PRO A 263 18.22 -13.15 -15.64
CA PRO A 263 16.88 -13.48 -16.16
C PRO A 263 16.14 -14.53 -15.33
N VAL A 264 16.22 -14.47 -14.00
CA VAL A 264 15.64 -15.45 -13.07
C VAL A 264 14.14 -15.65 -13.28
N LEU A 265 13.43 -14.60 -13.71
CA LEU A 265 11.99 -14.66 -13.95
C LEU A 265 11.61 -15.55 -15.15
N THR A 266 12.50 -15.69 -16.13
CA THR A 266 12.29 -16.56 -17.30
C THR A 266 12.75 -18.01 -17.07
N HIS A 267 13.41 -18.26 -15.93
CA HIS A 267 13.90 -19.60 -15.55
C HIS A 267 12.86 -20.40 -14.76
N LYS A 268 11.69 -19.81 -14.47
CA LYS A 268 10.57 -20.49 -13.82
C LYS A 268 10.19 -21.77 -14.61
N LYS A 269 10.00 -22.89 -13.90
CA LYS A 269 9.64 -24.21 -14.46
C LYS A 269 8.29 -24.71 -13.94
N LEU A 270 7.84 -24.18 -12.80
CA LEU A 270 6.56 -24.53 -12.19
C LEU A 270 5.58 -23.39 -12.40
N ASP A 271 4.30 -23.69 -12.60
CA ASP A 271 3.21 -22.70 -12.72
C ASP A 271 2.77 -22.18 -11.37
#